data_3264a93e9a32de566784db8ee9ef3e4c
#
_entry.id   3264a93e9a32de566784db8ee9ef3e4c
#
_cell.length_a   1.000
_cell.length_b   1.000
_cell.length_c   1.000
_cell.angle_alpha   90.00
_cell.angle_beta   90.00
_cell.angle_gamma   90.00
#
_symmetry.space_group_name_H-M   'P 1'
#
loop_
_entity.id
_entity.type
_entity.pdbx_description
1 polymer ?
#
loop_
_entity_poly.entity_id
_entity_poly.type
_entity_poly.pdbx_seq_one_letter_code
_entity_poly.pdbx_strand_id
1 'polypeptide(L)'
;ARRKGQVTFVGECSEELPIRVSPDMIRKGLTIRGSWHYNLSLYPKIMQVIQESPVIDKLISHVFPMSEVQQALELSASHQCAKIILQPWG
;
A
#
# COMPACT_ATOMS: atom_id res chain seq x y z
N ALA A 1 11.78 -6.93 12.27
CA ALA A 1 12.73 -5.87 11.87
C ALA A 1 14.08 -6.07 12.55
N ARG A 2 15.14 -5.62 11.90
CA ARG A 2 16.48 -5.64 12.47
C ARG A 2 16.64 -4.58 13.57
N ARG A 3 17.73 -4.64 14.32
CA ARG A 3 18.06 -3.64 15.34
C ARG A 3 18.07 -2.23 14.75
N LYS A 4 17.52 -1.27 15.48
CA LYS A 4 17.34 0.14 15.08
C LYS A 4 16.48 0.30 13.82
N GLY A 5 15.72 -0.75 13.45
CA GLY A 5 14.80 -0.70 12.32
C GLY A 5 13.56 0.14 12.59
N GLN A 6 12.85 0.43 11.53
CA GLN A 6 11.58 1.13 11.57
C GLN A 6 10.50 0.27 10.92
N VAL A 7 9.31 0.29 11.51
CA VAL A 7 8.12 -0.37 10.97
C VAL A 7 7.03 0.69 10.85
N THR A 8 6.43 0.80 9.69
CA THR A 8 5.31 1.72 9.46
C THR A 8 4.09 0.94 9.03
N PHE A 9 3.00 1.10 9.77
CA PHE A 9 1.70 0.55 9.39
C PHE A 9 0.94 1.61 8.59
N VAL A 10 0.51 1.26 7.39
CA VAL A 10 -0.11 2.19 6.43
C VAL A 10 -1.57 1.85 6.15
N GLY A 11 -1.89 0.58 5.99
CA GLY A 11 -3.25 0.12 5.71
C GLY A 11 -4.01 -0.23 6.99
N GLU A 12 -5.31 0.01 7.00
CA GLU A 12 -6.15 -0.43 8.10
C GLU A 12 -6.34 -1.95 8.07
N CYS A 13 -6.40 -2.54 9.25
CA CYS A 13 -6.87 -3.90 9.46
C CYS A 13 -7.49 -4.01 10.85
N SER A 14 -8.37 -4.99 11.05
CA SER A 14 -9.01 -5.25 12.34
C SER A 14 -8.22 -6.19 13.23
N GLU A 15 -7.03 -6.57 12.82
CA GLU A 15 -6.20 -7.53 13.54
C GLU A 15 -5.37 -6.85 14.64
N GLU A 16 -5.04 -7.62 15.65
CA GLU A 16 -4.15 -7.22 16.72
C GLU A 16 -2.75 -7.77 16.50
N LEU A 17 -1.74 -6.99 16.84
CA LEU A 17 -0.34 -7.42 16.79
C LEU A 17 0.21 -7.48 18.21
N PRO A 18 0.43 -8.67 18.78
CA PRO A 18 1.07 -8.80 20.08
C PRO A 18 2.56 -8.46 20.01
N ILE A 19 3.01 -7.61 20.91
CA ILE A 19 4.41 -7.19 21.00
C ILE A 19 4.92 -7.45 22.40
N ARG A 20 6.03 -8.15 22.53
CA ARG A 20 6.76 -8.30 23.80
C ARG A 20 7.72 -7.12 23.93
N VAL A 21 7.49 -6.27 24.91
CA VAL A 21 8.15 -4.97 25.01
C VAL A 21 9.68 -5.09 25.03
N SER A 22 10.25 -5.95 25.88
CA SER A 22 11.70 -6.04 26.00
C SER A 22 12.38 -6.67 24.77
N PRO A 23 12.02 -7.90 24.32
CA PRO A 23 12.75 -8.54 23.21
C PRO A 23 12.41 -7.94 21.86
N ASP A 24 11.18 -7.46 21.66
CA ASP A 24 10.72 -7.00 20.35
C ASP A 24 10.96 -5.50 20.13
N MET A 25 10.94 -4.71 21.17
CA MET A 25 11.07 -3.25 21.10
C MET A 25 12.38 -2.74 21.71
N ILE A 26 12.56 -2.92 23.03
CA ILE A 26 13.66 -2.27 23.76
C ILE A 26 15.01 -2.78 23.27
N ARG A 27 15.22 -4.09 23.27
CA ARG A 27 16.50 -4.69 22.89
C ARG A 27 16.87 -4.46 21.43
N LYS A 28 15.88 -4.21 20.59
CA LYS A 28 16.12 -3.88 19.17
C LYS A 28 16.24 -2.38 18.93
N GLY A 29 15.83 -1.53 19.86
CA GLY A 29 15.73 -0.09 19.63
C GLY A 29 14.81 0.21 18.45
N LEU A 30 13.65 -0.49 18.37
CA LEU A 30 12.73 -0.44 17.26
C LEU A 30 11.84 0.79 17.32
N THR A 31 11.57 1.39 16.17
CA THR A 31 10.57 2.45 16.02
C THR A 31 9.37 1.90 15.26
N ILE A 32 8.17 2.09 15.83
CA ILE A 32 6.92 1.70 15.18
C ILE A 32 6.08 2.97 14.98
N ARG A 33 5.52 3.13 13.78
CA ARG A 33 4.70 4.28 13.38
C ARG A 33 3.41 3.82 12.73
N GLY A 34 2.34 4.58 12.96
CA GLY A 34 1.14 4.53 12.13
C GLY A 34 1.17 5.66 11.11
N SER A 35 0.62 5.41 9.94
CA SER A 35 0.45 6.43 8.90
C SER A 35 -1.00 6.42 8.44
N TRP A 36 -1.69 7.55 8.61
CA TRP A 36 -3.07 7.73 8.20
C TRP A 36 -3.14 8.70 7.04
N HIS A 37 -3.52 8.20 5.86
CA HIS A 37 -3.58 9.00 4.63
C HIS A 37 -2.27 9.75 4.33
N TYR A 38 -2.37 10.88 3.67
CA TYR A 38 -1.25 11.79 3.43
C TYR A 38 -1.72 13.24 3.54
N ASN A 39 -0.80 14.13 3.80
CA ASN A 39 -1.09 15.55 3.84
C ASN A 39 -1.31 16.06 2.41
N LEU A 40 -2.42 16.76 2.17
CA LEU A 40 -2.74 17.31 0.85
C LEU A 40 -1.67 18.27 0.31
N SER A 41 -0.91 18.92 1.18
CA SER A 41 0.22 19.76 0.76
C SER A 41 1.32 18.98 0.03
N LEU A 42 1.36 17.66 0.16
CA LEU A 42 2.31 16.80 -0.53
C LEU A 42 1.88 16.43 -1.96
N TYR A 43 0.66 16.81 -2.37
CA TYR A 43 0.14 16.45 -3.69
C TYR A 43 1.08 16.83 -4.85
N PRO A 44 1.63 18.05 -4.92
CA PRO A 44 2.55 18.40 -6.01
C PRO A 44 3.79 17.49 -6.06
N LYS A 45 4.33 17.16 -4.90
CA LYS A 45 5.50 16.27 -4.79
C LYS A 45 5.16 14.83 -5.19
N ILE A 46 4.00 14.35 -4.79
CA ILE A 46 3.52 13.02 -5.18
C ILE A 46 3.36 12.94 -6.69
N MET A 47 2.75 13.93 -7.31
CA MET A 47 2.57 14.00 -8.77
C MET A 47 3.91 14.02 -9.50
N GLN A 48 4.88 14.77 -8.97
CA GLN A 48 6.23 14.78 -9.53
C GLN A 48 6.87 13.38 -9.50
N VAL A 49 6.79 12.69 -8.36
CA VAL A 49 7.32 11.32 -8.22
C VAL A 49 6.66 10.37 -9.22
N ILE A 50 5.34 10.46 -9.39
CA ILE A 50 4.60 9.63 -10.35
C ILE A 50 5.08 9.90 -11.77
N GLN A 51 5.22 11.16 -12.17
CA GLN A 51 5.64 11.54 -13.51
C GLN A 51 7.09 11.15 -13.82
N GLU A 52 7.97 11.20 -12.83
CA GLU A 52 9.39 10.92 -13.01
C GLU A 52 9.75 9.44 -12.82
N SER A 53 8.87 8.64 -12.22
CA SER A 53 9.16 7.24 -11.95
C SER A 53 9.13 6.39 -13.23
N PRO A 54 10.21 5.66 -13.54
CA PRO A 54 10.23 4.77 -14.71
C PRO A 54 9.50 3.44 -14.45
N VAL A 55 9.04 3.19 -13.23
CA VAL A 55 8.49 1.89 -12.82
C VAL A 55 7.07 1.97 -12.25
N ILE A 56 6.52 3.17 -12.07
CA ILE A 56 5.21 3.34 -11.40
C ILE A 56 4.09 2.59 -12.15
N ASP A 57 4.15 2.56 -13.48
CA ASP A 57 3.15 1.89 -14.31
C ASP A 57 3.11 0.37 -14.10
N LYS A 58 4.20 -0.20 -13.59
CA LYS A 58 4.24 -1.63 -13.25
C LYS A 58 3.32 -2.00 -12.08
N LEU A 59 2.85 -1.02 -11.32
CA LEU A 59 1.84 -1.23 -10.29
C LEU A 59 0.47 -1.58 -10.87
N ILE A 60 0.20 -1.17 -12.12
CA ILE A 60 -1.03 -1.52 -12.80
C ILE A 60 -0.85 -2.91 -13.40
N SER A 61 -1.52 -3.89 -12.81
CA SER A 61 -1.41 -5.29 -13.24
C SER A 61 -2.47 -5.67 -14.29
N HIS A 62 -3.64 -5.04 -14.23
CA HIS A 62 -4.78 -5.39 -15.08
C HIS A 62 -5.61 -4.15 -15.40
N VAL A 63 -6.16 -4.14 -16.60
CA VAL A 63 -7.11 -3.13 -17.06
C VAL A 63 -8.33 -3.85 -17.63
N PHE A 64 -9.52 -3.53 -17.15
CA PHE A 64 -10.79 -4.10 -17.58
C PHE A 64 -11.73 -3.03 -18.08
N PRO A 65 -12.56 -3.30 -19.07
CA PRO A 65 -13.73 -2.46 -19.35
C PRO A 65 -14.73 -2.56 -18.21
N MET A 66 -15.57 -1.53 -18.03
CA MET A 66 -16.55 -1.52 -16.94
C MET A 66 -17.54 -2.69 -17.04
N SER A 67 -17.82 -3.18 -18.25
CA SER A 67 -18.66 -4.36 -18.46
C SER A 67 -18.14 -5.64 -17.80
N GLU A 68 -16.85 -5.68 -17.49
CA GLU A 68 -16.19 -6.83 -16.85
C GLU A 68 -15.88 -6.57 -15.36
N VAL A 69 -16.58 -5.63 -14.75
CA VAL A 69 -16.32 -5.25 -13.33
C VAL A 69 -16.41 -6.44 -12.38
N GLN A 70 -17.29 -7.41 -12.65
CA GLN A 70 -17.40 -8.60 -11.81
C GLN A 70 -16.12 -9.41 -11.80
N GLN A 71 -15.52 -9.63 -12.96
CA GLN A 71 -14.24 -10.34 -13.08
C GLN A 71 -13.12 -9.57 -12.37
N ALA A 72 -13.12 -8.24 -12.50
CA ALA A 72 -12.14 -7.39 -11.82
C ALA A 72 -12.23 -7.51 -10.29
N LEU A 73 -13.45 -7.52 -9.74
CA LEU A 73 -13.67 -7.68 -8.31
C LEU A 73 -13.25 -9.07 -7.81
N GLU A 74 -13.55 -10.11 -8.56
CA GLU A 74 -13.14 -11.47 -8.21
C GLU A 74 -11.61 -11.62 -8.23
N LEU A 75 -10.95 -11.05 -9.23
CA LEU A 75 -9.49 -11.03 -9.29
C LEU A 75 -8.88 -10.25 -8.12
N SER A 76 -9.45 -9.11 -7.77
CA SER A 76 -9.01 -8.31 -6.62
C SER A 76 -9.13 -9.11 -5.32
N ALA A 77 -10.24 -9.81 -5.13
CA ALA A 77 -10.47 -10.64 -3.94
C ALA A 77 -9.51 -11.85 -3.87
N SER A 78 -9.02 -12.33 -5.00
CA SER A 78 -8.08 -13.46 -5.05
C SER A 78 -6.66 -13.10 -4.63
N HIS A 79 -6.32 -11.83 -4.51
CA HIS A 79 -4.97 -11.32 -4.24
C HIS A 79 -3.91 -11.72 -5.30
N GLN A 80 -4.34 -12.11 -6.50
CA GLN A 80 -3.46 -12.47 -7.62
C GLN A 80 -3.22 -11.29 -8.58
N CYS A 81 -3.27 -10.08 -8.05
CA CYS A 81 -3.11 -8.84 -8.81
C CYS A 81 -2.44 -7.76 -7.95
N ALA A 82 -1.98 -6.71 -8.63
CA ALA A 82 -1.60 -5.46 -8.00
C ALA A 82 -2.75 -4.45 -8.20
N LYS A 83 -2.51 -3.33 -8.85
CA LYS A 83 -3.56 -2.34 -9.11
C LYS A 83 -4.39 -2.73 -10.32
N ILE A 84 -5.70 -2.79 -10.16
CA ILE A 84 -6.66 -3.01 -11.24
C ILE A 84 -7.30 -1.68 -11.61
N ILE A 85 -7.36 -1.40 -12.91
CA ILE A 85 -8.02 -0.20 -13.46
C ILE A 85 -9.28 -0.63 -14.20
N LEU A 86 -10.37 0.10 -13.99
CA LEU A 86 -11.61 -0.03 -14.75
C LEU A 86 -11.74 1.17 -15.68
N GLN A 87 -12.07 0.90 -16.95
CA GLN A 87 -12.32 1.92 -17.95
C GLN A 87 -13.82 2.10 -18.13
N PRO A 88 -14.41 3.24 -17.71
CA PRO A 88 -15.85 3.42 -17.74
C PRO A 88 -16.44 3.47 -19.17
N TRP A 89 -15.63 3.87 -20.11
CA TRP A 89 -16.03 4.02 -21.53
C TRP A 89 -15.53 2.88 -22.43
N GLY A 90 -14.93 1.89 -21.81
CA GLY A 90 -14.36 0.75 -22.55
C GLY A 90 -15.25 -0.47 -22.61
#